data_56445078665882bab37149a4166773b8
#
_entry.id   56445078665882bab37149a4166773b8
#
_cell.length_a   1.000
_cell.length_b   1.000
_cell.length_c   1.000
_cell.angle_alpha   90.00
_cell.angle_beta   90.00
_cell.angle_gamma   90.00
#
_symmetry.space_group_name_H-M   'P 1'
#
loop_
_entity.id
_entity.type
_entity.pdbx_description
1 polymer ?
#
loop_
_entity_poly.entity_id
_entity_poly.type
_entity_poly.pdbx_seq_one_letter_code
_entity_poly.pdbx_strand_id
1 'polypeptide(L)'
;MAIDADDMVLTRSYAEFPSRVAWAVTYWRNDLRLFWYTTDKGLWLFALILGLIAATFIFALQAVDAYRDEKRNLVCLARNVYFEARGEPIAGQYAVAEVTMNRKASGRYPATVCGVVYEQNWDPRRKRYVGAFSWTELSSLPTPTGEEWRRAWKVAEAVYRGRQAPVLEDALFYHATYIKPSWARGKQPFARIGRHVFYK
;
A
#
# COMPACT_ATOMS: atom_id res chain seq x y z
N MET A 1 68.64 65.36 -29.99
CA MET A 1 68.66 64.01 -29.32
C MET A 1 67.37 63.87 -28.65
N ALA A 2 66.42 63.27 -29.34
CA ALA A 2 65.03 63.09 -28.91
C ALA A 2 64.92 61.80 -28.06
N ILE A 3 64.35 61.98 -26.92
CA ILE A 3 64.03 60.83 -26.09
C ILE A 3 62.56 60.51 -26.36
N ASP A 4 62.34 59.36 -26.91
CA ASP A 4 61.05 58.76 -27.23
C ASP A 4 60.26 58.48 -25.93
N ALA A 5 59.05 59.00 -25.87
CA ALA A 5 58.16 58.91 -24.76
C ALA A 5 56.97 57.99 -25.14
N ASP A 6 57.26 56.78 -25.52
CA ASP A 6 56.22 55.76 -25.78
C ASP A 6 56.75 54.39 -25.34
N ASP A 7 56.44 54.03 -24.12
CA ASP A 7 56.17 52.61 -23.68
C ASP A 7 55.91 52.54 -22.21
N MET A 8 54.86 53.19 -21.74
CA MET A 8 54.30 52.84 -20.42
C MET A 8 52.89 52.26 -20.60
N VAL A 9 52.85 51.08 -21.24
CA VAL A 9 51.64 50.29 -21.26
C VAL A 9 51.46 49.73 -19.85
N LEU A 10 50.64 50.44 -19.08
CA LEU A 10 50.13 49.91 -17.82
C LEU A 10 49.24 48.71 -18.13
N THR A 11 49.78 47.51 -18.04
CA THR A 11 49.01 46.27 -17.97
C THR A 11 48.20 46.29 -16.67
N ARG A 12 47.01 46.85 -16.76
CA ARG A 12 46.03 46.81 -15.69
C ARG A 12 45.56 45.35 -15.58
N SER A 13 46.19 44.60 -14.66
CA SER A 13 45.72 43.28 -14.28
C SER A 13 44.28 43.42 -13.76
N TYR A 14 43.33 43.04 -14.58
CA TYR A 14 41.95 42.85 -14.15
C TYR A 14 41.95 41.67 -13.18
N ALA A 15 42.00 41.95 -11.90
CA ALA A 15 41.68 40.96 -10.90
C ALA A 15 40.23 40.52 -11.17
N GLU A 16 40.06 39.33 -11.73
CA GLU A 16 38.75 38.75 -11.93
C GLU A 16 38.07 38.66 -10.57
N PHE A 17 37.06 39.49 -10.37
CA PHE A 17 36.20 39.36 -9.17
C PHE A 17 35.53 38.01 -9.25
N PRO A 18 35.70 37.14 -8.25
CA PRO A 18 35.05 35.85 -8.25
C PRO A 18 33.53 36.07 -8.39
N SER A 19 32.89 35.31 -9.25
CA SER A 19 31.45 35.38 -9.43
C SER A 19 30.73 35.31 -8.08
N ARG A 20 29.55 35.93 -7.94
CA ARG A 20 28.78 35.91 -6.70
C ARG A 20 28.58 34.48 -6.14
N VAL A 21 28.50 33.51 -7.04
CA VAL A 21 28.41 32.09 -6.72
C VAL A 21 29.72 31.57 -6.11
N ALA A 22 30.88 31.89 -6.69
CA ALA A 22 32.18 31.46 -6.18
C ALA A 22 32.46 32.07 -4.80
N TRP A 23 32.07 33.34 -4.60
CA TRP A 23 32.18 33.99 -3.29
C TRP A 23 31.28 33.32 -2.25
N ALA A 24 30.03 33.03 -2.58
CA ALA A 24 29.10 32.34 -1.71
C ALA A 24 29.61 30.93 -1.33
N VAL A 25 30.10 30.17 -2.29
CA VAL A 25 30.64 28.82 -2.03
C VAL A 25 31.86 28.87 -1.12
N THR A 26 32.79 29.83 -1.33
CA THR A 26 33.96 29.98 -0.46
C THR A 26 33.59 30.45 0.95
N TYR A 27 32.62 31.33 1.09
CA TYR A 27 32.09 31.82 2.35
C TYR A 27 31.50 30.66 3.14
N TRP A 28 30.55 29.91 2.56
CA TRP A 28 29.93 28.73 3.20
C TRP A 28 30.97 27.67 3.56
N ARG A 29 31.95 27.43 2.72
CA ARG A 29 33.00 26.46 3.00
C ARG A 29 33.86 26.88 4.18
N ASN A 30 34.18 28.16 4.35
CA ASN A 30 34.95 28.68 5.47
C ASN A 30 34.12 28.66 6.75
N ASP A 31 32.86 29.03 6.71
CA ASP A 31 31.95 28.97 7.85
C ASP A 31 31.77 27.52 8.34
N LEU A 32 31.58 26.56 7.42
CA LEU A 32 31.53 25.15 7.76
C LEU A 32 32.83 24.63 8.38
N ARG A 33 33.99 25.11 7.89
CA ARG A 33 35.27 24.76 8.50
C ARG A 33 35.40 25.35 9.92
N LEU A 34 35.10 26.62 10.11
CA LEU A 34 35.13 27.27 11.43
C LEU A 34 34.16 26.56 12.38
N PHE A 35 32.91 26.31 11.94
CA PHE A 35 31.95 25.54 12.72
C PHE A 35 32.51 24.17 13.13
N TRP A 36 33.15 23.45 12.18
CA TRP A 36 33.74 22.14 12.45
C TRP A 36 34.89 22.19 13.48
N TYR A 37 35.69 23.27 13.50
CA TYR A 37 36.79 23.40 14.43
C TYR A 37 36.38 23.98 15.79
N THR A 38 35.32 24.79 15.85
CA THR A 38 34.89 25.48 17.08
C THR A 38 33.80 24.72 17.82
N THR A 39 33.08 23.79 17.18
CA THR A 39 31.98 23.04 17.79
C THR A 39 32.51 21.77 18.50
N ASP A 40 31.95 21.47 19.65
CA ASP A 40 32.20 20.21 20.33
C ASP A 40 31.62 19.03 19.52
N LYS A 41 32.52 18.28 18.90
CA LYS A 41 32.17 17.11 18.04
C LYS A 41 31.47 16.01 18.83
N GLY A 42 31.73 15.91 20.11
CA GLY A 42 31.09 14.93 20.99
C GLY A 42 29.58 15.15 21.05
N LEU A 43 29.15 16.39 21.17
CA LEU A 43 27.73 16.74 21.25
C LEU A 43 26.99 16.42 19.94
N TRP A 44 27.61 16.71 18.80
CA TRP A 44 27.04 16.40 17.49
C TRP A 44 26.99 14.90 17.18
N LEU A 45 28.04 14.16 17.55
CA LEU A 45 28.05 12.70 17.45
C LEU A 45 26.98 12.08 18.34
N PHE A 46 26.81 12.59 19.57
CA PHE A 46 25.77 12.13 20.48
C PHE A 46 24.36 12.40 19.90
N ALA A 47 24.11 13.61 19.40
CA ALA A 47 22.84 13.96 18.76
C ALA A 47 22.55 13.08 17.52
N LEU A 48 23.56 12.79 16.70
CA LEU A 48 23.45 11.91 15.54
C LEU A 48 23.13 10.47 15.95
N ILE A 49 23.79 9.94 16.97
CA ILE A 49 23.52 8.60 17.51
C ILE A 49 22.08 8.51 18.05
N LEU A 50 21.66 9.51 18.84
CA LEU A 50 20.27 9.56 19.32
C LEU A 50 19.25 9.63 18.18
N GLY A 51 19.53 10.41 17.14
CA GLY A 51 18.70 10.49 15.95
C GLY A 51 18.59 9.16 15.22
N LEU A 52 19.70 8.43 15.08
CA LEU A 52 19.70 7.09 14.46
C LEU A 52 18.93 6.08 15.31
N ILE A 53 19.09 6.11 16.64
CA ILE A 53 18.32 5.23 17.54
C ILE A 53 16.83 5.54 17.43
N ALA A 54 16.44 6.80 17.44
CA ALA A 54 15.04 7.19 17.29
C ALA A 54 14.47 6.77 15.94
N ALA A 55 15.22 6.97 14.86
CA ALA A 55 14.80 6.56 13.50
C ALA A 55 14.64 5.05 13.39
N THR A 56 15.58 4.26 13.92
CA THR A 56 15.48 2.79 13.93
C THR A 56 14.31 2.30 14.75
N PHE A 57 14.04 2.94 15.89
CA PHE A 57 12.89 2.62 16.74
C PHE A 57 11.57 2.91 16.04
N ILE A 58 11.42 4.08 15.39
CA ILE A 58 10.23 4.44 14.62
C ILE A 58 10.02 3.45 13.47
N PHE A 59 11.08 3.11 12.74
CA PHE A 59 11.01 2.13 11.66
C PHE A 59 10.57 0.75 12.16
N ALA A 60 11.09 0.30 13.32
CA ALA A 60 10.69 -0.97 13.92
C ALA A 60 9.19 -0.98 14.32
N LEU A 61 8.68 0.12 14.87
CA LEU A 61 7.25 0.26 15.20
C LEU A 61 6.39 0.17 13.93
N GLN A 62 6.75 0.88 12.87
CA GLN A 62 6.03 0.84 11.59
C GLN A 62 6.04 -0.56 10.96
N ALA A 63 7.17 -1.28 11.05
CA ALA A 63 7.27 -2.65 10.55
C ALA A 63 6.36 -3.62 11.34
N VAL A 64 6.26 -3.45 12.65
CA VAL A 64 5.34 -4.24 13.49
C VAL A 64 3.89 -3.96 13.15
N ASP A 65 3.52 -2.71 12.95
CA ASP A 65 2.14 -2.33 12.59
C ASP A 65 1.79 -2.85 11.18
N ALA A 66 2.67 -2.72 10.21
CA ALA A 66 2.49 -3.28 8.87
C ALA A 66 2.31 -4.80 8.90
N TYR A 67 3.10 -5.51 9.69
CA TYR A 67 2.97 -6.96 9.87
C TYR A 67 1.62 -7.35 10.51
N ARG A 68 1.18 -6.59 11.53
CA ARG A 68 -0.12 -6.82 12.18
C ARG A 68 -1.27 -6.60 11.22
N ASP A 69 -1.20 -5.56 10.41
CA ASP A 69 -2.22 -5.24 9.41
C ASP A 69 -2.27 -6.26 8.27
N GLU A 70 -1.12 -6.72 7.78
CA GLU A 70 -1.06 -7.83 6.83
C GLU A 70 -1.73 -9.08 7.39
N LYS A 71 -1.35 -9.49 8.61
CA LYS A 71 -1.92 -10.66 9.27
C LYS A 71 -3.43 -10.53 9.47
N ARG A 72 -3.90 -9.36 9.88
CA ARG A 72 -5.34 -9.07 10.05
C ARG A 72 -6.08 -9.20 8.73
N ASN A 73 -5.56 -8.59 7.67
CA ASN A 73 -6.16 -8.66 6.33
C ASN A 73 -6.19 -10.09 5.78
N LEU A 74 -5.13 -10.87 5.98
CA LEU A 74 -5.10 -12.29 5.61
C LEU A 74 -6.16 -13.11 6.35
N VAL A 75 -6.33 -12.89 7.66
CA VAL A 75 -7.40 -13.55 8.43
C VAL A 75 -8.78 -13.21 7.88
N CYS A 76 -9.04 -11.93 7.57
CA CYS A 76 -10.32 -11.51 6.99
C CYS A 76 -10.58 -12.17 5.64
N LEU A 77 -9.58 -12.21 4.76
CA LEU A 77 -9.69 -12.85 3.45
C LEU A 77 -9.92 -14.35 3.57
N ALA A 78 -9.16 -15.03 4.43
CA ALA A 78 -9.30 -16.46 4.66
C ALA A 78 -10.68 -16.82 5.25
N ARG A 79 -11.20 -16.00 6.17
CA ARG A 79 -12.57 -16.17 6.70
C ARG A 79 -13.60 -16.00 5.59
N ASN A 80 -13.44 -15.01 4.72
CA ASN A 80 -14.35 -14.80 3.61
C ASN A 80 -14.35 -16.01 2.66
N VAL A 81 -13.18 -16.49 2.25
CA VAL A 81 -13.07 -17.70 1.42
C VAL A 81 -13.70 -18.91 2.11
N TYR A 82 -13.46 -19.08 3.41
CA TYR A 82 -14.00 -20.21 4.17
C TYR A 82 -15.54 -20.20 4.20
N PHE A 83 -16.15 -19.09 4.58
CA PHE A 83 -17.60 -19.04 4.73
C PHE A 83 -18.35 -18.99 3.40
N GLU A 84 -17.79 -18.33 2.38
CA GLU A 84 -18.42 -18.20 1.07
C GLU A 84 -18.15 -19.37 0.13
N ALA A 85 -16.98 -20.00 0.22
CA ALA A 85 -16.50 -20.88 -0.83
C ALA A 85 -15.89 -22.21 -0.38
N ARG A 86 -15.94 -22.60 0.91
CA ARG A 86 -15.34 -23.85 1.39
C ARG A 86 -15.82 -25.12 0.66
N GLY A 87 -17.07 -25.11 0.16
CA GLY A 87 -17.66 -26.19 -0.62
C GLY A 87 -17.48 -26.06 -2.13
N GLU A 88 -16.74 -25.06 -2.60
CA GLU A 88 -16.47 -24.85 -4.02
C GLU A 88 -15.17 -25.54 -4.47
N PRO A 89 -15.02 -25.83 -5.78
CA PRO A 89 -13.75 -26.20 -6.35
C PRO A 89 -12.68 -25.14 -6.02
N ILE A 90 -11.41 -25.53 -6.01
CA ILE A 90 -10.30 -24.62 -5.66
C ILE A 90 -10.31 -23.33 -6.53
N ALA A 91 -10.64 -23.43 -7.82
CA ALA A 91 -10.78 -22.26 -8.69
C ALA A 91 -11.89 -21.30 -8.24
N GLY A 92 -13.00 -21.82 -7.68
CA GLY A 92 -14.08 -20.99 -7.11
C GLY A 92 -13.65 -20.29 -5.82
N GLN A 93 -12.80 -20.93 -5.00
CA GLN A 93 -12.25 -20.32 -3.81
C GLN A 93 -11.29 -19.17 -4.17
N TYR A 94 -10.42 -19.36 -5.19
CA TYR A 94 -9.59 -18.30 -5.74
C TYR A 94 -10.44 -17.13 -6.28
N ALA A 95 -11.47 -17.43 -7.04
CA ALA A 95 -12.36 -16.42 -7.61
C ALA A 95 -13.02 -15.53 -6.54
N VAL A 96 -13.52 -16.11 -5.45
CA VAL A 96 -14.09 -15.34 -4.31
C VAL A 96 -13.04 -14.47 -3.63
N ALA A 97 -11.83 -14.98 -3.44
CA ALA A 97 -10.73 -14.20 -2.88
C ALA A 97 -10.36 -13.02 -3.80
N GLU A 98 -10.29 -13.24 -5.10
CA GLU A 98 -9.96 -12.22 -6.10
C GLU A 98 -11.01 -11.11 -6.15
N VAL A 99 -12.31 -11.43 -6.12
CA VAL A 99 -13.36 -10.39 -6.04
C VAL A 99 -13.14 -9.48 -4.83
N THR A 100 -12.78 -10.04 -3.68
CA THR A 100 -12.50 -9.24 -2.47
C THR A 100 -11.29 -8.31 -2.69
N MET A 101 -10.23 -8.80 -3.33
CA MET A 101 -9.04 -7.99 -3.63
C MET A 101 -9.32 -6.95 -4.72
N ASN A 102 -10.09 -7.29 -5.75
CA ASN A 102 -10.51 -6.37 -6.80
C ASN A 102 -11.37 -5.23 -6.24
N ARG A 103 -12.30 -5.53 -5.33
CA ARG A 103 -13.07 -4.51 -4.60
C ARG A 103 -12.14 -3.54 -3.88
N LYS A 104 -11.19 -4.05 -3.07
CA LYS A 104 -10.19 -3.22 -2.40
C LYS A 104 -9.40 -2.35 -3.39
N ALA A 105 -8.97 -2.91 -4.53
CA ALA A 105 -8.16 -2.21 -5.52
C ALA A 105 -8.95 -1.16 -6.33
N SER A 106 -10.26 -1.33 -6.48
CA SER A 106 -11.11 -0.49 -7.34
C SER A 106 -11.30 0.95 -6.85
N GLY A 107 -10.95 1.26 -5.60
CA GLY A 107 -11.20 2.56 -4.97
C GLY A 107 -12.67 2.87 -4.67
N ARG A 108 -13.62 1.97 -5.05
CA ARG A 108 -15.06 2.11 -4.80
C ARG A 108 -15.51 1.47 -3.47
N TYR A 109 -14.64 0.74 -2.86
CA TYR A 109 -14.83 -0.01 -1.61
C TYR A 109 -13.79 0.40 -0.59
N PRO A 110 -13.91 -0.02 0.67
CA PRO A 110 -12.91 0.26 1.70
C PRO A 110 -11.49 -0.14 1.30
N ALA A 111 -10.49 0.64 1.73
CA ALA A 111 -9.09 0.48 1.35
C ALA A 111 -8.40 -0.76 1.98
N THR A 112 -9.05 -1.47 2.90
CA THR A 112 -8.52 -2.66 3.56
C THR A 112 -9.36 -3.89 3.24
N VAL A 113 -8.75 -5.06 3.25
CA VAL A 113 -9.48 -6.33 3.03
C VAL A 113 -10.55 -6.55 4.10
N CYS A 114 -10.21 -6.29 5.37
CA CYS A 114 -11.21 -6.39 6.44
C CYS A 114 -12.35 -5.39 6.25
N GLY A 115 -12.04 -4.17 5.80
CA GLY A 115 -13.06 -3.17 5.46
C GLY A 115 -14.03 -3.67 4.40
N VAL A 116 -13.50 -4.26 3.31
CA VAL A 116 -14.34 -4.85 2.23
C VAL A 116 -15.18 -6.03 2.74
N VAL A 117 -14.57 -6.90 3.55
CA VAL A 117 -15.27 -8.12 4.05
C VAL A 117 -16.40 -7.76 5.01
N TYR A 118 -16.17 -6.79 5.89
CA TYR A 118 -17.16 -6.39 6.91
C TYR A 118 -17.90 -5.10 6.54
N GLU A 119 -17.85 -4.69 5.26
CA GLU A 119 -18.60 -3.54 4.77
C GLU A 119 -20.10 -3.74 5.02
N GLN A 120 -20.76 -2.68 5.46
CA GLN A 120 -22.20 -2.66 5.67
C GLN A 120 -22.83 -1.59 4.76
N ASN A 121 -23.84 -2.00 4.00
CA ASN A 121 -24.56 -1.12 3.10
C ASN A 121 -26.03 -0.98 3.54
N TRP A 122 -26.58 0.23 3.43
CA TRP A 122 -27.98 0.45 3.73
C TRP A 122 -28.88 -0.21 2.69
N ASP A 123 -29.74 -1.13 3.12
CA ASP A 123 -30.77 -1.73 2.27
C ASP A 123 -32.10 -0.98 2.47
N PRO A 124 -32.54 -0.17 1.49
CA PRO A 124 -33.77 0.61 1.62
C PRO A 124 -35.03 -0.26 1.66
N ARG A 125 -34.99 -1.49 1.14
CA ARG A 125 -36.14 -2.42 1.18
C ARG A 125 -36.28 -3.05 2.54
N ARG A 126 -35.16 -3.45 3.15
CA ARG A 126 -35.12 -4.06 4.50
C ARG A 126 -35.07 -3.01 5.60
N LYS A 127 -34.85 -1.73 5.27
CA LYS A 127 -34.69 -0.61 6.20
C LYS A 127 -33.64 -0.90 7.29
N ARG A 128 -32.56 -1.54 6.92
CA ARG A 128 -31.43 -1.86 7.81
C ARG A 128 -30.11 -1.93 7.05
N TYR A 129 -29.02 -1.87 7.79
CA TYR A 129 -27.71 -2.20 7.23
C TYR A 129 -27.59 -3.69 6.99
N VAL A 130 -27.03 -4.07 5.85
CA VAL A 130 -26.74 -5.44 5.44
C VAL A 130 -25.25 -5.58 5.13
N GLY A 131 -24.67 -6.71 5.51
CA GLY A 131 -23.27 -7.01 5.24
C GLY A 131 -23.02 -7.27 3.75
N ALA A 132 -21.82 -6.92 3.29
CA ALA A 132 -21.38 -7.22 1.92
C ALA A 132 -21.36 -8.73 1.63
N PHE A 133 -21.16 -9.54 2.66
CA PHE A 133 -21.22 -11.01 2.64
C PHE A 133 -22.23 -11.51 3.68
N SER A 134 -23.11 -12.43 3.27
CA SER A 134 -24.24 -12.87 4.10
C SER A 134 -23.83 -13.48 5.45
N TRP A 135 -22.70 -14.15 5.50
CA TRP A 135 -22.20 -14.76 6.74
C TRP A 135 -21.82 -13.73 7.81
N THR A 136 -21.50 -12.49 7.42
CA THR A 136 -21.18 -11.41 8.38
C THR A 136 -22.39 -10.93 9.19
N GLU A 137 -23.60 -11.27 8.76
CA GLU A 137 -24.84 -10.94 9.46
C GLU A 137 -25.27 -11.99 10.50
N LEU A 138 -24.58 -13.13 10.57
CA LEU A 138 -24.91 -14.20 11.50
C LEU A 138 -24.41 -13.86 12.91
N SER A 139 -25.29 -13.97 13.89
CA SER A 139 -25.00 -13.67 15.30
C SER A 139 -24.00 -14.65 15.94
N SER A 140 -23.93 -15.87 15.42
CA SER A 140 -23.00 -16.91 15.88
C SER A 140 -22.41 -17.62 14.67
N LEU A 141 -21.08 -17.66 14.62
CA LEU A 141 -20.32 -18.35 13.59
C LEU A 141 -19.46 -19.44 14.22
N PRO A 142 -19.40 -20.63 13.63
CA PRO A 142 -18.45 -21.63 14.05
C PRO A 142 -17.03 -21.13 13.86
N THR A 143 -16.12 -21.48 14.76
CA THR A 143 -14.70 -21.19 14.58
C THR A 143 -14.18 -21.98 13.38
N PRO A 144 -13.60 -21.32 12.37
CA PRO A 144 -13.01 -22.01 11.24
C PRO A 144 -11.88 -22.95 11.68
N THR A 145 -12.00 -24.24 11.37
CA THR A 145 -11.05 -25.29 11.74
C THR A 145 -10.92 -26.33 10.62
N GLY A 146 -9.99 -27.26 10.78
CA GLY A 146 -9.86 -28.40 9.90
C GLY A 146 -9.20 -28.11 8.55
N GLU A 147 -9.39 -29.01 7.61
CA GLU A 147 -8.76 -28.97 6.29
C GLU A 147 -9.30 -27.84 5.41
N GLU A 148 -10.61 -27.58 5.50
CA GLU A 148 -11.25 -26.48 4.77
C GLU A 148 -10.67 -25.13 5.19
N TRP A 149 -10.38 -24.93 6.49
CA TRP A 149 -9.73 -23.70 6.96
C TRP A 149 -8.30 -23.59 6.45
N ARG A 150 -7.52 -24.68 6.50
CA ARG A 150 -6.16 -24.68 5.97
C ARG A 150 -6.13 -24.35 4.47
N ARG A 151 -7.10 -24.88 3.71
CA ARG A 151 -7.24 -24.60 2.28
C ARG A 151 -7.62 -23.13 2.02
N ALA A 152 -8.62 -22.64 2.73
CA ALA A 152 -9.04 -21.24 2.64
C ALA A 152 -7.89 -20.27 2.97
N TRP A 153 -7.07 -20.61 3.97
CA TRP A 153 -5.89 -19.82 4.33
C TRP A 153 -4.86 -19.81 3.22
N LYS A 154 -4.52 -20.96 2.64
CA LYS A 154 -3.56 -21.06 1.51
C LYS A 154 -4.04 -20.27 0.31
N VAL A 155 -5.32 -20.35 -0.03
CA VAL A 155 -5.93 -19.57 -1.11
C VAL A 155 -5.82 -18.08 -0.83
N ALA A 156 -6.23 -17.64 0.35
CA ALA A 156 -6.15 -16.25 0.76
C ALA A 156 -4.72 -15.71 0.70
N GLU A 157 -3.76 -16.48 1.21
CA GLU A 157 -2.35 -16.08 1.18
C GLU A 157 -1.81 -15.98 -0.25
N ALA A 158 -2.14 -16.94 -1.12
CA ALA A 158 -1.69 -16.94 -2.51
C ALA A 158 -2.24 -15.72 -3.28
N VAL A 159 -3.53 -15.40 -3.13
CA VAL A 159 -4.16 -14.24 -3.77
C VAL A 159 -3.66 -12.93 -3.18
N TYR A 160 -3.61 -12.82 -1.85
CA TYR A 160 -3.16 -11.61 -1.17
C TYR A 160 -1.73 -11.19 -1.57
N ARG A 161 -0.84 -12.18 -1.73
CA ARG A 161 0.57 -11.97 -2.09
C ARG A 161 0.83 -12.00 -3.60
N GLY A 162 -0.20 -12.10 -4.44
CA GLY A 162 -0.05 -12.15 -5.90
C GLY A 162 0.73 -13.37 -6.41
N ARG A 163 0.69 -14.48 -5.66
CA ARG A 163 1.39 -15.73 -6.05
C ARG A 163 0.57 -16.59 -7.03
N GLN A 164 -0.67 -16.22 -7.26
CA GLN A 164 -1.60 -16.87 -8.18
C GLN A 164 -1.90 -15.91 -9.33
N ALA A 165 -1.87 -16.42 -10.57
CA ALA A 165 -2.34 -15.65 -11.72
C ALA A 165 -3.83 -15.35 -11.56
N PRO A 166 -4.28 -14.12 -11.84
CA PRO A 166 -5.68 -13.75 -11.72
C PRO A 166 -6.56 -14.63 -12.61
N VAL A 167 -7.65 -15.13 -12.04
CA VAL A 167 -8.70 -15.90 -12.76
C VAL A 167 -9.83 -14.97 -13.22
N LEU A 168 -10.05 -13.89 -12.46
CA LEU A 168 -11.11 -12.92 -12.66
C LEU A 168 -10.55 -11.50 -12.69
N GLU A 169 -10.22 -10.99 -13.87
CA GLU A 169 -9.85 -9.60 -14.03
C GLU A 169 -11.02 -8.68 -13.68
N ASP A 170 -10.82 -7.71 -12.77
CA ASP A 170 -11.75 -6.64 -12.42
C ASP A 170 -13.19 -7.05 -12.03
N ALA A 171 -13.46 -8.33 -11.83
CA ALA A 171 -14.77 -8.77 -11.35
C ALA A 171 -15.02 -8.27 -9.93
N LEU A 172 -16.17 -7.63 -9.72
CA LEU A 172 -16.53 -7.00 -8.45
C LEU A 172 -17.77 -7.62 -7.81
N PHE A 173 -18.55 -8.36 -8.59
CA PHE A 173 -19.83 -8.92 -8.17
C PHE A 173 -19.90 -10.41 -8.49
N TYR A 174 -20.60 -11.13 -7.65
CA TYR A 174 -21.00 -12.50 -7.94
C TYR A 174 -22.28 -12.88 -7.21
N HIS A 175 -22.92 -13.93 -7.67
CA HIS A 175 -24.03 -14.58 -6.99
C HIS A 175 -23.98 -16.08 -7.22
N ALA A 176 -24.62 -16.84 -6.36
CA ALA A 176 -24.77 -18.27 -6.53
C ALA A 176 -25.70 -18.59 -7.74
N THR A 177 -25.38 -19.62 -8.50
CA THR A 177 -26.10 -20.00 -9.72
C THR A 177 -27.60 -20.27 -9.53
N TYR A 178 -28.02 -20.63 -8.32
CA TYR A 178 -29.40 -20.92 -7.96
C TYR A 178 -30.22 -19.67 -7.58
N ILE A 179 -29.61 -18.48 -7.50
CA ILE A 179 -30.31 -17.21 -7.26
C ILE A 179 -30.25 -16.32 -8.49
N LYS A 180 -31.24 -15.45 -8.66
CA LYS A 180 -31.32 -14.48 -9.78
C LYS A 180 -31.55 -13.08 -9.18
N PRO A 181 -30.50 -12.41 -8.69
CA PRO A 181 -30.65 -11.11 -8.05
C PRO A 181 -31.08 -10.04 -9.08
N SER A 182 -31.88 -9.08 -8.64
CA SER A 182 -32.40 -8.02 -9.51
C SER A 182 -31.30 -7.20 -10.17
N TRP A 183 -30.18 -7.00 -9.48
CA TRP A 183 -29.03 -6.22 -9.97
C TRP A 183 -28.29 -6.91 -11.14
N ALA A 184 -28.43 -8.24 -11.29
CA ALA A 184 -27.79 -8.99 -12.36
C ALA A 184 -28.64 -9.07 -13.64
N ARG A 185 -29.91 -8.59 -13.59
CA ARG A 185 -30.79 -8.61 -14.77
C ARG A 185 -30.22 -7.72 -15.88
N GLY A 186 -30.09 -8.26 -17.07
CA GLY A 186 -29.53 -7.55 -18.24
C GLY A 186 -28.03 -7.39 -18.27
N LYS A 187 -27.31 -7.83 -17.22
CA LYS A 187 -25.84 -7.85 -17.25
C LYS A 187 -25.32 -9.14 -17.90
N GLN A 188 -24.25 -9.00 -18.66
CA GLN A 188 -23.53 -10.15 -19.21
C GLN A 188 -22.61 -10.73 -18.13
N PRO A 189 -22.69 -12.04 -17.85
CA PRO A 189 -21.73 -12.70 -16.98
C PRO A 189 -20.32 -12.63 -17.57
N PHE A 190 -19.35 -12.32 -16.74
CA PHE A 190 -17.93 -12.38 -17.12
C PHE A 190 -17.39 -13.82 -17.08
N ALA A 191 -17.73 -14.56 -16.02
CA ALA A 191 -17.31 -15.95 -15.85
C ALA A 191 -18.32 -16.74 -15.00
N ARG A 192 -18.28 -18.08 -15.15
CA ARG A 192 -18.97 -19.01 -14.25
C ARG A 192 -17.96 -20.03 -13.74
N ILE A 193 -17.75 -20.06 -12.43
CA ILE A 193 -16.78 -20.94 -11.78
C ILE A 193 -17.49 -21.62 -10.59
N GLY A 194 -17.52 -22.94 -10.61
CA GLY A 194 -18.28 -23.70 -9.63
C GLY A 194 -19.76 -23.31 -9.63
N ARG A 195 -20.28 -23.00 -8.45
CA ARG A 195 -21.67 -22.57 -8.27
C ARG A 195 -21.82 -21.04 -8.21
N HIS A 196 -20.85 -20.29 -8.72
CA HIS A 196 -20.90 -18.84 -8.76
C HIS A 196 -20.83 -18.29 -10.19
N VAL A 197 -21.53 -17.17 -10.38
CA VAL A 197 -21.52 -16.37 -11.61
C VAL A 197 -20.94 -15.00 -11.29
N PHE A 198 -19.92 -14.58 -12.04
CA PHE A 198 -19.13 -13.37 -11.76
C PHE A 198 -19.40 -12.27 -12.79
N TYR A 199 -19.32 -11.01 -12.35
CA TYR A 199 -19.60 -9.82 -13.15
C TYR A 199 -18.59 -8.69 -12.83
N LYS A 200 -18.34 -7.87 -13.85
CA LYS A 200 -17.57 -6.62 -13.70
C LYS A 200 -18.44 -5.44 -13.29
#